data_1d321be0596684530fde8e08de1e2d38
#
_entry.id   1d321be0596684530fde8e08de1e2d38
#
_cell.length_a   1.000
_cell.length_b   1.000
_cell.length_c   1.000
_cell.angle_alpha   90.00
_cell.angle_beta   90.00
_cell.angle_gamma   90.00
#
_symmetry.space_group_name_H-M   'P 1'
#
loop_
_entity.id
_entity.type
_entity.pdbx_description
1 polymer ?
#
loop_
_entity_poly.entity_id
_entity_poly.type
_entity_poly.pdbx_seq_one_letter_code
_entity_poly.pdbx_strand_id
1 'polypeptide(L)'
;MEEIKIVNKSLELADSFRDALDSVSRERTWLAFTEAPPYENVREFVTELIRDNDIQIYALQGDTVIGWCDIVRRKRGVFSHTGGLGMGILKPHRGKGLGSRMMEECIKQARANGLEKICLEVYSHNTAGIALYKKFGFEHEGVKLKEVKIDGRYFDNVVMGLLL
;
A
#
# COMPACT_ATOMS: atom_id res chain seq x y z
N MET A 1 24.40 -10.56 -2.46
CA MET A 1 22.98 -10.27 -2.20
C MET A 1 22.31 -9.90 -3.52
N GLU A 2 21.19 -10.52 -3.80
CA GLU A 2 20.42 -10.12 -4.99
C GLU A 2 19.93 -8.68 -4.86
N GLU A 3 20.06 -7.92 -5.93
CA GLU A 3 19.64 -6.53 -6.01
C GLU A 3 18.12 -6.45 -5.94
N ILE A 4 17.59 -5.54 -5.09
CA ILE A 4 16.15 -5.28 -5.01
C ILE A 4 15.77 -4.30 -6.13
N LYS A 5 14.88 -4.74 -7.01
CA LYS A 5 14.32 -3.95 -8.12
C LYS A 5 12.93 -3.44 -7.80
N ILE A 6 12.62 -2.23 -8.24
CA ILE A 6 11.26 -1.69 -8.20
C ILE A 6 10.69 -1.81 -9.62
N VAL A 7 9.56 -2.49 -9.74
CA VAL A 7 8.88 -2.74 -11.03
C VAL A 7 7.41 -2.39 -10.96
N ASN A 8 6.81 -2.09 -12.10
CA ASN A 8 5.36 -1.90 -12.19
C ASN A 8 4.62 -3.23 -12.05
N LYS A 9 3.36 -3.14 -11.66
CA LYS A 9 2.44 -4.28 -11.62
C LYS A 9 2.43 -5.05 -12.92
N SER A 10 2.31 -6.36 -12.80
CA SER A 10 2.02 -7.26 -13.92
C SER A 10 1.20 -8.44 -13.42
N LEU A 11 0.42 -9.04 -14.31
CA LEU A 11 -0.39 -10.21 -13.95
C LEU A 11 0.48 -11.43 -13.60
N GLU A 12 1.68 -11.53 -14.20
CA GLU A 12 2.65 -12.59 -13.90
C GLU A 12 3.13 -12.57 -12.45
N LEU A 13 3.16 -11.39 -11.82
CA LEU A 13 3.58 -11.20 -10.43
C LEU A 13 2.41 -11.23 -9.44
N ALA A 14 1.17 -11.37 -9.90
CA ALA A 14 -0.02 -11.29 -9.03
C ALA A 14 -0.02 -12.36 -7.93
N ASP A 15 0.42 -13.58 -8.23
CA ASP A 15 0.48 -14.68 -7.27
C ASP A 15 1.56 -14.43 -6.21
N SER A 16 2.74 -13.98 -6.63
CA SER A 16 3.81 -13.61 -5.70
C SER A 16 3.42 -12.41 -4.83
N PHE A 17 2.69 -11.44 -5.40
CA PHE A 17 2.10 -10.34 -4.64
C PHE A 17 1.08 -10.85 -3.61
N ARG A 18 0.21 -11.78 -4.00
CA ARG A 18 -0.76 -12.39 -3.08
C ARG A 18 -0.05 -13.07 -1.90
N ASP A 19 1.04 -13.78 -2.14
CA ASP A 19 1.80 -14.45 -1.09
C ASP A 19 2.46 -13.45 -0.14
N ALA A 20 2.99 -12.34 -0.67
CA ALA A 20 3.51 -11.26 0.15
C ALA A 20 2.40 -10.60 1.00
N LEU A 21 1.25 -10.34 0.39
CA LEU A 21 0.07 -9.81 1.09
C LEU A 21 -0.38 -10.75 2.21
N ASP A 22 -0.42 -12.07 1.97
CA ASP A 22 -0.81 -13.08 2.96
C ASP A 22 0.17 -13.10 4.15
N SER A 23 1.46 -13.06 3.86
CA SER A 23 2.51 -13.04 4.89
C SER A 23 2.36 -11.84 5.84
N VAL A 24 2.12 -10.65 5.30
CA VAL A 24 1.93 -9.44 6.12
C VAL A 24 0.57 -9.45 6.83
N SER A 25 -0.48 -9.92 6.17
CA SER A 25 -1.84 -10.03 6.73
C SER A 25 -1.87 -10.94 7.95
N ARG A 26 -1.19 -12.08 7.90
CA ARG A 26 -1.12 -13.05 9.00
C ARG A 26 -0.37 -12.58 10.24
N GLU A 27 0.38 -11.49 10.15
CA GLU A 27 0.91 -10.81 11.33
C GLU A 27 -0.21 -10.21 12.20
N ARG A 28 -1.42 -10.01 11.64
CA ARG A 28 -2.63 -9.49 12.32
C ARG A 28 -2.38 -8.16 13.05
N THR A 29 -1.56 -7.32 12.49
CA THR A 29 -1.04 -6.10 13.15
C THR A 29 -1.16 -4.85 12.28
N TRP A 30 -1.06 -4.98 10.95
CA TRP A 30 -0.80 -3.85 10.08
C TRP A 30 -1.87 -3.57 9.04
N LEU A 31 -2.59 -4.59 8.58
CA LEU A 31 -3.52 -4.51 7.46
C LEU A 31 -4.96 -4.85 7.89
N ALA A 32 -5.92 -4.38 7.10
CA ALA A 32 -7.32 -4.72 7.27
C ALA A 32 -7.61 -6.22 6.99
N PHE A 33 -6.76 -6.86 6.20
CA PHE A 33 -6.80 -8.30 6.01
C PHE A 33 -6.07 -9.03 7.15
N THR A 34 -6.62 -10.14 7.62
CA THR A 34 -5.96 -11.09 8.53
C THR A 34 -5.42 -12.32 7.81
N GLU A 35 -5.81 -12.48 6.57
CA GLU A 35 -5.28 -13.39 5.55
C GLU A 35 -5.56 -12.78 4.18
N ALA A 36 -4.75 -13.10 3.17
CA ALA A 36 -4.99 -12.59 1.84
C ALA A 36 -6.23 -13.23 1.20
N PRO A 37 -6.93 -12.50 0.31
CA PRO A 37 -7.98 -13.08 -0.52
C PRO A 37 -7.45 -14.26 -1.38
N PRO A 38 -8.35 -15.10 -1.91
CA PRO A 38 -7.97 -16.15 -2.87
C PRO A 38 -7.17 -15.58 -4.06
N TYR A 39 -6.31 -16.42 -4.66
CA TYR A 39 -5.47 -16.01 -5.80
C TYR A 39 -6.26 -15.38 -6.95
N GLU A 40 -7.43 -15.93 -7.26
CA GLU A 40 -8.30 -15.42 -8.33
C GLU A 40 -8.75 -13.98 -8.08
N ASN A 41 -9.13 -13.66 -6.83
CA ASN A 41 -9.54 -12.31 -6.45
C ASN A 41 -8.38 -11.31 -6.54
N VAL A 42 -7.16 -11.73 -6.18
CA VAL A 42 -5.98 -10.88 -6.30
C VAL A 42 -5.59 -10.67 -7.76
N ARG A 43 -5.68 -11.71 -8.60
CA ARG A 43 -5.47 -11.58 -10.06
C ARG A 43 -6.51 -10.64 -10.69
N GLU A 44 -7.78 -10.74 -10.29
CA GLU A 44 -8.83 -9.83 -10.72
C GLU A 44 -8.52 -8.39 -10.33
N PHE A 45 -8.13 -8.17 -9.07
CA PHE A 45 -7.70 -6.84 -8.58
C PHE A 45 -6.54 -6.27 -9.43
N VAL A 46 -5.50 -7.04 -9.68
CA VAL A 46 -4.36 -6.60 -10.53
C VAL A 46 -4.81 -6.32 -11.96
N THR A 47 -5.72 -7.13 -12.50
CA THR A 47 -6.31 -6.92 -13.84
C THR A 47 -7.09 -5.59 -13.89
N GLU A 48 -7.86 -5.28 -12.85
CA GLU A 48 -8.56 -3.99 -12.74
C GLU A 48 -7.58 -2.81 -12.67
N LEU A 49 -6.51 -2.92 -11.87
CA LEU A 49 -5.49 -1.87 -11.79
C LEU A 49 -4.81 -1.62 -13.15
N ILE A 50 -4.59 -2.66 -13.94
CA ILE A 50 -4.03 -2.54 -15.29
C ILE A 50 -5.05 -1.84 -16.22
N ARG A 51 -6.30 -2.30 -16.23
CA ARG A 51 -7.38 -1.76 -17.05
C ARG A 51 -7.64 -0.27 -16.75
N ASP A 52 -7.68 0.09 -15.46
CA ASP A 52 -8.04 1.43 -15.00
C ASP A 52 -6.82 2.37 -14.95
N ASN A 53 -5.64 1.87 -15.32
CA ASN A 53 -4.35 2.58 -15.24
C ASN A 53 -4.04 3.11 -13.83
N ASP A 54 -4.50 2.39 -12.81
CA ASP A 54 -4.16 2.68 -11.42
C ASP A 54 -2.71 2.29 -11.12
N ILE A 55 -2.16 2.82 -10.03
CA ILE A 55 -0.76 2.64 -9.69
C ILE A 55 -0.60 1.44 -8.78
N GLN A 56 0.30 0.53 -9.13
CA GLN A 56 0.86 -0.46 -8.22
C GLN A 56 2.28 -0.79 -8.67
N ILE A 57 3.18 -0.78 -7.72
CA ILE A 57 4.58 -1.21 -7.92
C ILE A 57 4.92 -2.32 -6.93
N TYR A 58 5.88 -3.13 -7.33
CA TYR A 58 6.44 -4.18 -6.51
C TYR A 58 7.92 -3.96 -6.28
N ALA A 59 8.38 -4.31 -5.09
CA ALA A 59 9.79 -4.54 -4.82
C ALA A 59 10.07 -6.03 -5.00
N LEU A 60 11.00 -6.37 -5.88
CA LEU A 60 11.40 -7.74 -6.18
C LEU A 60 12.80 -8.04 -5.63
N GLN A 61 12.94 -9.23 -5.07
CA GLN A 61 14.23 -9.87 -4.87
C GLN A 61 14.22 -11.18 -5.69
N GLY A 62 15.05 -11.25 -6.74
CA GLY A 62 14.85 -12.23 -7.79
C GLY A 62 13.47 -12.06 -8.42
N ASP A 63 12.71 -13.16 -8.48
CA ASP A 63 11.32 -13.16 -9.01
C ASP A 63 10.25 -13.08 -7.90
N THR A 64 10.66 -12.83 -6.67
CA THR A 64 9.76 -12.80 -5.51
C THR A 64 9.38 -11.38 -5.12
N VAL A 65 8.09 -11.10 -4.98
CA VAL A 65 7.59 -9.84 -4.43
C VAL A 65 7.85 -9.82 -2.93
N ILE A 66 8.64 -8.85 -2.48
CA ILE A 66 9.00 -8.64 -1.06
C ILE A 66 8.35 -7.39 -0.47
N GLY A 67 7.69 -6.60 -1.29
CA GLY A 67 6.93 -5.41 -0.90
C GLY A 67 6.11 -4.88 -2.06
N TRP A 68 5.09 -4.11 -1.74
CA TRP A 68 4.21 -3.45 -2.71
C TRP A 68 3.78 -2.09 -2.21
N CYS A 69 3.44 -1.23 -3.15
CA CYS A 69 2.76 0.04 -2.90
C CYS A 69 1.78 0.29 -4.03
N ASP A 70 0.53 0.58 -3.70
CA ASP A 70 -0.49 0.93 -4.67
C ASP A 70 -1.19 2.24 -4.33
N ILE A 71 -1.70 2.91 -5.35
CA ILE A 71 -2.56 4.08 -5.23
C ILE A 71 -3.73 3.87 -6.21
N VAL A 72 -4.89 3.59 -5.64
CA VAL A 72 -6.10 3.30 -6.40
C VAL A 72 -6.97 4.55 -6.46
N ARG A 73 -7.24 5.02 -7.67
CA ARG A 73 -8.11 6.19 -7.91
C ARG A 73 -9.52 5.91 -7.42
N ARG A 74 -10.13 6.88 -6.74
CA ARG A 74 -11.54 6.78 -6.37
C ARG A 74 -12.43 6.92 -7.60
N LYS A 75 -13.35 5.96 -7.78
CA LYS A 75 -14.19 5.87 -9.00
C LYS A 75 -15.37 6.86 -9.04
N ARG A 76 -15.83 7.36 -7.86
CA ARG A 76 -16.93 8.34 -7.83
C ARG A 76 -16.43 9.71 -8.30
N GLY A 77 -17.07 10.28 -9.33
CA GLY A 77 -16.61 11.47 -10.06
C GLY A 77 -16.10 12.63 -9.22
N VAL A 78 -16.82 13.02 -8.16
CA VAL A 78 -16.41 14.13 -7.28
C VAL A 78 -15.15 13.84 -6.45
N PHE A 79 -14.70 12.59 -6.39
CA PHE A 79 -13.48 12.14 -5.72
C PHE A 79 -12.39 11.64 -6.68
N SER A 80 -12.64 11.68 -7.99
CA SER A 80 -11.74 11.09 -8.99
C SER A 80 -10.35 11.75 -9.09
N HIS A 81 -10.17 12.92 -8.49
CA HIS A 81 -8.88 13.58 -8.35
C HIS A 81 -8.04 13.00 -7.19
N THR A 82 -8.60 12.06 -6.42
CA THR A 82 -7.94 11.45 -5.26
C THR A 82 -7.66 9.97 -5.47
N GLY A 83 -6.63 9.46 -4.81
CA GLY A 83 -6.30 8.04 -4.77
C GLY A 83 -6.04 7.56 -3.35
N GLY A 84 -6.43 6.32 -3.05
CA GLY A 84 -6.15 5.65 -1.78
C GLY A 84 -4.85 4.87 -1.85
N LEU A 85 -3.93 5.09 -0.92
CA LEU A 85 -2.65 4.40 -0.84
C LEU A 85 -2.74 3.18 0.08
N GLY A 86 -2.20 2.05 -0.41
CA GLY A 86 -1.91 0.86 0.37
C GLY A 86 -0.46 0.44 0.15
N MET A 87 0.20 -0.08 1.19
CA MET A 87 1.54 -0.63 1.06
C MET A 87 1.85 -1.67 2.13
N GLY A 88 2.79 -2.54 1.81
CA GLY A 88 3.34 -3.50 2.76
C GLY A 88 4.74 -3.95 2.34
N ILE A 89 5.49 -4.40 3.32
CA ILE A 89 6.85 -4.92 3.14
C ILE A 89 6.98 -6.15 4.03
N LEU A 90 7.52 -7.24 3.48
CA LEU A 90 7.83 -8.43 4.24
C LEU A 90 8.79 -8.11 5.40
N LYS A 91 8.54 -8.70 6.55
CA LYS A 91 9.25 -8.41 7.80
C LYS A 91 10.78 -8.39 7.67
N PRO A 92 11.46 -9.33 6.97
CA PRO A 92 12.93 -9.31 6.85
C PRO A 92 13.48 -8.10 6.07
N HIS A 93 12.63 -7.39 5.33
CA HIS A 93 13.04 -6.30 4.44
C HIS A 93 12.69 -4.91 4.97
N ARG A 94 12.07 -4.81 6.16
CA ARG A 94 11.71 -3.55 6.81
C ARG A 94 12.93 -2.85 7.41
N GLY A 95 12.82 -1.52 7.60
CA GLY A 95 13.86 -0.72 8.24
C GLY A 95 15.12 -0.51 7.41
N LYS A 96 15.09 -0.82 6.11
CA LYS A 96 16.23 -0.76 5.17
C LYS A 96 16.03 0.26 4.03
N GLY A 97 15.12 1.21 4.21
CA GLY A 97 14.84 2.26 3.23
C GLY A 97 13.96 1.85 2.04
N LEU A 98 13.52 0.59 1.98
CA LEU A 98 12.71 0.09 0.86
C LEU A 98 11.37 0.83 0.73
N GLY A 99 10.71 1.11 1.85
CA GLY A 99 9.46 1.88 1.87
C GLY A 99 9.61 3.27 1.26
N SER A 100 10.73 3.95 1.52
CA SER A 100 11.01 5.26 0.92
C SER A 100 11.17 5.17 -0.59
N ARG A 101 11.90 4.17 -1.09
CA ARG A 101 12.09 3.95 -2.54
C ARG A 101 10.76 3.68 -3.25
N MET A 102 9.91 2.84 -2.68
CA MET A 102 8.59 2.57 -3.25
C MET A 102 7.67 3.80 -3.19
N MET A 103 7.66 4.52 -2.07
CA MET A 103 6.83 5.72 -1.91
C MET A 103 7.20 6.80 -2.94
N GLU A 104 8.49 7.04 -3.15
CA GLU A 104 8.99 8.01 -4.13
C GLU A 104 8.48 7.69 -5.53
N GLU A 105 8.59 6.44 -5.96
CA GLU A 105 8.11 6.02 -7.29
C GLU A 105 6.58 6.09 -7.40
N CYS A 106 5.83 5.67 -6.36
CA CYS A 106 4.37 5.79 -6.36
C CYS A 106 3.89 7.24 -6.45
N ILE A 107 4.48 8.17 -5.69
CA ILE A 107 4.12 9.58 -5.73
C ILE A 107 4.42 10.18 -7.12
N LYS A 108 5.57 9.83 -7.71
CA LYS A 108 5.93 10.25 -9.06
C LYS A 108 4.89 9.79 -10.09
N GLN A 109 4.47 8.53 -10.04
CA GLN A 109 3.43 8.00 -10.91
C GLN A 109 2.06 8.64 -10.64
N ALA A 110 1.71 8.93 -9.38
CA ALA A 110 0.47 9.61 -9.04
C ALA A 110 0.38 11.00 -9.68
N ARG A 111 1.47 11.77 -9.64
CA ARG A 111 1.56 13.08 -10.32
C ARG A 111 1.39 12.92 -11.83
N ALA A 112 2.09 11.97 -12.44
CA ALA A 112 2.00 11.69 -13.87
C ALA A 112 0.61 11.26 -14.31
N ASN A 113 -0.14 10.55 -13.43
CA ASN A 113 -1.53 10.14 -13.66
C ASN A 113 -2.57 11.24 -13.38
N GLY A 114 -2.14 12.45 -13.04
CA GLY A 114 -3.03 13.58 -12.78
C GLY A 114 -3.85 13.46 -11.50
N LEU A 115 -3.39 12.70 -10.50
CA LEU A 115 -3.96 12.75 -9.16
C LEU A 115 -3.56 14.06 -8.49
N GLU A 116 -4.47 14.64 -7.71
CA GLU A 116 -4.26 15.89 -6.98
C GLU A 116 -4.08 15.66 -5.47
N LYS A 117 -4.52 14.49 -4.98
CA LYS A 117 -4.42 14.11 -3.56
C LYS A 117 -4.26 12.60 -3.40
N ILE A 118 -3.38 12.21 -2.49
CA ILE A 118 -3.25 10.83 -2.01
C ILE A 118 -3.78 10.78 -0.58
N CYS A 119 -4.68 9.83 -0.32
CA CYS A 119 -5.25 9.58 1.01
C CYS A 119 -4.78 8.22 1.51
N LEU A 120 -4.59 8.09 2.82
CA LEU A 120 -4.30 6.80 3.45
C LEU A 120 -4.93 6.71 4.84
N GLU A 121 -5.07 5.49 5.30
CA GLU A 121 -5.39 5.17 6.68
C GLU A 121 -4.31 4.25 7.24
N VAL A 122 -3.89 4.51 8.47
CA VAL A 122 -2.83 3.76 9.14
C VAL A 122 -3.17 3.57 10.61
N TYR A 123 -2.96 2.37 11.14
CA TYR A 123 -3.23 2.11 12.54
C TYR A 123 -2.30 2.93 13.44
N SER A 124 -2.85 3.48 14.53
CA SER A 124 -2.13 4.42 15.39
C SER A 124 -0.84 3.86 16.00
N HIS A 125 -0.74 2.54 16.17
CA HIS A 125 0.46 1.87 16.67
C HIS A 125 1.54 1.64 15.60
N ASN A 126 1.24 1.87 14.32
CA ASN A 126 2.20 1.76 13.23
C ASN A 126 3.07 3.01 13.15
N THR A 127 3.94 3.20 14.12
CA THR A 127 4.79 4.40 14.23
C THR A 127 5.78 4.52 13.08
N ALA A 128 6.30 3.40 12.58
CA ALA A 128 7.22 3.37 11.44
C ALA A 128 6.51 3.82 10.14
N GLY A 129 5.28 3.35 9.91
CA GLY A 129 4.47 3.77 8.76
C GLY A 129 4.14 5.26 8.83
N ILE A 130 3.66 5.74 9.98
CA ILE A 130 3.34 7.17 10.19
C ILE A 130 4.58 8.04 9.96
N ALA A 131 5.75 7.63 10.45
CA ALA A 131 7.00 8.36 10.24
C ALA A 131 7.38 8.42 8.75
N LEU A 132 7.22 7.31 8.01
CA LEU A 132 7.45 7.26 6.57
C LEU A 132 6.52 8.23 5.84
N TYR A 133 5.22 8.21 6.13
CA TYR A 133 4.25 9.10 5.48
C TYR A 133 4.54 10.58 5.77
N LYS A 134 4.86 10.93 7.01
CA LYS A 134 5.27 12.30 7.36
C LYS A 134 6.53 12.75 6.61
N LYS A 135 7.50 11.87 6.45
CA LYS A 135 8.72 12.15 5.67
C LYS A 135 8.40 12.57 4.25
N PHE A 136 7.35 12.02 3.63
CA PHE A 136 6.91 12.36 2.27
C PHE A 136 5.88 13.49 2.21
N GLY A 137 5.61 14.15 3.32
CA GLY A 137 4.73 15.32 3.39
C GLY A 137 3.26 15.01 3.62
N PHE A 138 2.90 13.77 3.95
CA PHE A 138 1.54 13.46 4.39
C PHE A 138 1.22 14.17 5.70
N GLU A 139 0.08 14.82 5.75
CA GLU A 139 -0.42 15.51 6.93
C GLU A 139 -1.51 14.68 7.62
N HIS A 140 -1.60 14.83 8.93
CA HIS A 140 -2.63 14.21 9.74
C HIS A 140 -3.97 14.93 9.50
N GLU A 141 -5.00 14.20 9.07
CA GLU A 141 -6.33 14.75 8.78
C GLU A 141 -7.38 14.37 9.83
N GLY A 142 -7.13 13.35 10.62
CA GLY A 142 -8.04 12.92 11.67
C GLY A 142 -7.73 11.56 12.25
N VAL A 143 -8.52 11.16 13.25
CA VAL A 143 -8.44 9.84 13.89
C VAL A 143 -9.84 9.26 14.00
N LYS A 144 -10.00 8.02 13.58
CA LYS A 144 -11.21 7.22 13.79
C LYS A 144 -10.99 6.33 15.01
N LEU A 145 -11.64 6.67 16.12
CA LEU A 145 -11.43 6.01 17.41
C LEU A 145 -12.02 4.59 17.40
N LYS A 146 -11.23 3.61 17.83
CA LYS A 146 -11.63 2.19 17.97
C LYS A 146 -12.27 1.60 16.71
N GLU A 147 -11.90 2.09 15.54
CA GLU A 147 -12.46 1.62 14.26
C GLU A 147 -12.06 0.20 13.93
N VAL A 148 -10.87 -0.22 14.37
CA VAL A 148 -10.30 -1.52 14.06
C VAL A 148 -10.35 -2.43 15.28
N LYS A 149 -10.81 -3.67 15.09
CA LYS A 149 -10.80 -4.69 16.14
C LYS A 149 -10.13 -5.96 15.61
N ILE A 150 -9.01 -6.33 16.19
CA ILE A 150 -8.27 -7.54 15.87
C ILE A 150 -8.04 -8.33 17.17
N ASP A 151 -8.43 -9.59 17.20
CA ASP A 151 -8.27 -10.49 18.36
C ASP A 151 -8.77 -9.87 19.68
N GLY A 152 -9.92 -9.20 19.62
CA GLY A 152 -10.54 -8.56 20.78
C GLY A 152 -9.91 -7.22 21.21
N ARG A 153 -8.83 -6.78 20.56
CA ARG A 153 -8.17 -5.50 20.80
C ARG A 153 -8.66 -4.43 19.84
N TYR A 154 -8.91 -3.24 20.35
CA TYR A 154 -9.30 -2.07 19.56
C TYR A 154 -8.09 -1.21 19.22
N PHE A 155 -8.07 -0.71 18.00
CA PHE A 155 -7.06 0.24 17.52
C PHE A 155 -7.73 1.44 16.87
N ASP A 156 -7.11 2.58 17.05
CA ASP A 156 -7.50 3.79 16.33
C ASP A 156 -6.90 3.75 14.92
N ASN A 157 -7.60 4.37 13.98
CA ASN A 157 -7.19 4.47 12.60
C ASN A 157 -6.91 5.94 12.28
N VAL A 158 -5.66 6.24 11.95
CA VAL A 158 -5.20 7.59 11.63
C VAL A 158 -5.41 7.86 10.14
N VAL A 159 -6.05 8.96 9.82
CA VAL A 159 -6.28 9.40 8.44
C VAL A 159 -5.22 10.44 8.08
N MET A 160 -4.52 10.22 6.97
CA MET A 160 -3.50 11.12 6.46
C MET A 160 -3.70 11.43 4.99
N GLY A 161 -3.24 12.60 4.53
CA GLY A 161 -3.35 13.03 3.15
C GLY A 161 -2.13 13.80 2.67
N LEU A 162 -1.84 13.67 1.38
CA LEU A 162 -0.82 14.41 0.67
C LEU A 162 -1.45 15.14 -0.50
N LEU A 163 -1.33 16.46 -0.52
CA LEU A 163 -1.63 17.26 -1.72
C LEU A 163 -0.46 17.20 -2.68
N LEU A 164 -0.75 16.90 -3.95
CA LEU A 164 0.27 16.70 -4.98
C LEU A 164 0.61 17.98 -5.75
#